data_5beef37a1859b911ec721cb408729511
#
_entry.id   5beef37a1859b911ec721cb408729511
#
_cell.length_a   1.000
_cell.length_b   1.000
_cell.length_c   1.000
_cell.angle_alpha   90.00
_cell.angle_beta   90.00
_cell.angle_gamma   90.00
#
_symmetry.space_group_name_H-M   'P 1'
#
loop_
_entity.id
_entity.type
_entity.pdbx_description
1 polymer ?
#
loop_
_entity_poly.entity_id
_entity_poly.type
_entity_poly.pdbx_seq_one_letter_code
_entity_poly.pdbx_strand_id
1 'polypeptide(L)'
;MHLLAQIAEEINKKAYAYEVGNLQSIRKKIGGLSRIPSSQLFDQRTVFEEWGWHYGGRKELQFNIDIEGDYLRYGVAFSLECSQSLPRIDILRPKILLFNEYLSEYGEHFSDLRMWHYKIHRSEDYMPSPIPEELAQEGVFIFLGGKQNKHSINYSLILETLDRLLPLYLFTEKAEHKIYNKSNKFGFNFKTGCSIKASSTSGSVAEKKLNILLRHNDLQYKLYTELSEAYGEDNVGTEIKINGLSIDLVVKNDDEYWFYEIKTSSTAKACIRQSLGQIMEYSYWPGHQQAKKLVIVGEAMATEEETKYLDFLRKKFHIPIEYRTINT
;
A
#
# COMPACT_ATOMS: atom_id res chain seq x y z
N MET A 1 -33.08 -15.06 2.17
CA MET A 1 -31.66 -14.54 2.14
C MET A 1 -31.62 -13.43 3.16
N HIS A 2 -30.73 -13.50 4.16
CA HIS A 2 -30.59 -12.44 5.18
C HIS A 2 -30.00 -11.17 4.58
N LEU A 3 -30.13 -10.04 5.28
CA LEU A 3 -29.80 -8.72 4.78
C LEU A 3 -28.32 -8.63 4.32
N LEU A 4 -27.36 -9.12 5.12
CA LEU A 4 -25.94 -9.05 4.77
C LEU A 4 -25.62 -9.83 3.48
N ALA A 5 -26.30 -10.95 3.22
CA ALA A 5 -26.11 -11.69 1.97
C ALA A 5 -26.63 -10.90 0.75
N GLN A 6 -27.70 -10.12 0.90
CA GLN A 6 -28.19 -9.24 -0.17
C GLN A 6 -27.20 -8.11 -0.41
N ILE A 7 -26.66 -7.52 0.65
CA ILE A 7 -25.61 -6.46 0.56
C ILE A 7 -24.37 -7.01 -0.13
N ALA A 8 -23.89 -8.19 0.27
CA ALA A 8 -22.73 -8.86 -0.34
C ALA A 8 -22.94 -9.11 -1.84
N GLU A 9 -24.15 -9.54 -2.24
CA GLU A 9 -24.49 -9.74 -3.65
C GLU A 9 -24.45 -8.43 -4.44
N GLU A 10 -24.97 -7.34 -3.91
CA GLU A 10 -24.93 -6.02 -4.55
C GLU A 10 -23.49 -5.46 -4.63
N ILE A 11 -22.67 -5.66 -3.59
CA ILE A 11 -21.24 -5.34 -3.63
C ILE A 11 -20.57 -6.13 -4.77
N ASN A 12 -20.76 -7.45 -4.83
CA ASN A 12 -20.17 -8.30 -5.87
C ASN A 12 -20.57 -7.87 -7.29
N LYS A 13 -21.86 -7.52 -7.51
CA LYS A 13 -22.36 -7.04 -8.81
C LYS A 13 -21.67 -5.75 -9.26
N LYS A 14 -21.29 -4.87 -8.34
CA LYS A 14 -20.68 -3.58 -8.64
C LYS A 14 -19.14 -3.62 -8.62
N ALA A 15 -18.55 -4.63 -7.97
CA ALA A 15 -17.12 -4.73 -7.75
C ALA A 15 -16.28 -4.86 -9.03
N TYR A 16 -16.89 -5.24 -10.19
CA TYR A 16 -16.17 -5.37 -11.45
C TYR A 16 -15.51 -4.07 -11.93
N ALA A 17 -16.03 -2.91 -11.50
CA ALA A 17 -15.49 -1.59 -11.84
C ALA A 17 -14.36 -1.12 -10.92
N TYR A 18 -13.98 -1.94 -9.93
CA TYR A 18 -13.03 -1.62 -8.87
C TYR A 18 -11.90 -2.64 -8.82
N GLU A 19 -10.71 -2.23 -8.36
CA GLU A 19 -9.55 -3.14 -8.26
C GLU A 19 -9.80 -4.28 -7.27
N VAL A 20 -10.48 -4.01 -6.15
CA VAL A 20 -10.84 -5.01 -5.14
C VAL A 20 -11.75 -6.12 -5.72
N GLY A 21 -12.48 -5.85 -6.79
CA GLY A 21 -13.25 -6.87 -7.53
C GLY A 21 -12.37 -8.00 -8.10
N ASN A 22 -11.09 -7.72 -8.34
CA ASN A 22 -10.09 -8.69 -8.78
C ASN A 22 -9.35 -9.38 -7.61
N LEU A 23 -9.78 -9.19 -6.36
CA LEU A 23 -9.10 -9.68 -5.16
C LEU A 23 -8.70 -11.16 -5.28
N GLN A 24 -9.60 -12.03 -5.73
CA GLN A 24 -9.33 -13.46 -5.82
C GLN A 24 -8.26 -13.81 -6.88
N SER A 25 -8.16 -13.04 -7.96
CA SER A 25 -7.10 -13.15 -8.95
C SER A 25 -5.76 -12.63 -8.41
N ILE A 26 -5.81 -11.55 -7.65
CA ILE A 26 -4.66 -10.99 -6.95
C ILE A 26 -4.12 -12.01 -5.93
N ARG A 27 -4.98 -12.60 -5.11
CA ARG A 27 -4.64 -13.64 -4.14
C ARG A 27 -4.00 -14.87 -4.80
N LYS A 28 -4.53 -15.30 -5.96
CA LYS A 28 -3.90 -16.36 -6.74
C LYS A 28 -2.44 -16.03 -7.08
N LYS A 29 -2.17 -14.79 -7.50
CA LYS A 29 -0.81 -14.36 -7.90
C LYS A 29 0.13 -14.27 -6.70
N ILE A 30 -0.29 -13.61 -5.61
CA ILE A 30 0.58 -13.39 -4.42
C ILE A 30 0.75 -14.66 -3.57
N GLY A 31 -0.27 -15.50 -3.45
CA GLY A 31 -0.25 -16.74 -2.67
C GLY A 31 0.14 -17.99 -3.46
N GLY A 32 0.49 -17.86 -4.77
CA GLY A 32 0.89 -18.99 -5.61
C GLY A 32 -0.20 -20.07 -5.76
N LEU A 33 -1.49 -19.70 -5.64
CA LEU A 33 -2.59 -20.65 -5.67
C LEU A 33 -2.76 -21.28 -7.07
N SER A 34 -3.00 -22.58 -7.13
CA SER A 34 -3.21 -23.32 -8.39
C SER A 34 -4.44 -22.83 -9.17
N ARG A 35 -5.49 -22.38 -8.46
CA ARG A 35 -6.73 -21.86 -9.05
C ARG A 35 -7.24 -20.64 -8.30
N ILE A 36 -8.13 -19.87 -8.95
CA ILE A 36 -8.84 -18.76 -8.31
C ILE A 36 -9.83 -19.35 -7.29
N PRO A 37 -9.79 -18.94 -6.01
CA PRO A 37 -10.64 -19.55 -4.94
C PRO A 37 -12.13 -19.28 -5.11
N SER A 38 -12.51 -18.11 -5.63
CA SER A 38 -13.88 -17.69 -5.90
C SER A 38 -13.91 -16.69 -7.05
N SER A 39 -15.05 -16.55 -7.71
CA SER A 39 -15.31 -15.50 -8.69
C SER A 39 -15.84 -14.20 -8.07
N GLN A 40 -16.08 -14.21 -6.76
CA GLN A 40 -16.73 -13.13 -6.01
C GLN A 40 -15.81 -12.59 -4.93
N LEU A 41 -15.97 -11.30 -4.60
CA LEU A 41 -15.28 -10.68 -3.48
C LEU A 41 -15.79 -11.28 -2.16
N PHE A 42 -17.10 -11.30 -1.95
CA PHE A 42 -17.77 -11.94 -0.82
C PHE A 42 -18.60 -13.16 -1.30
N ASP A 43 -18.11 -14.34 -0.99
CA ASP A 43 -18.73 -15.60 -1.39
C ASP A 43 -19.73 -16.05 -0.34
N GLN A 44 -20.86 -16.65 -0.76
CA GLN A 44 -21.91 -17.14 0.14
C GLN A 44 -21.40 -18.10 1.23
N ARG A 45 -20.29 -18.80 0.98
CA ARG A 45 -19.66 -19.72 1.95
C ARG A 45 -19.06 -19.01 3.17
N THR A 46 -18.85 -17.69 3.10
CA THR A 46 -18.20 -16.88 4.13
C THR A 46 -19.02 -15.64 4.48
N VAL A 47 -20.28 -15.59 4.09
CA VAL A 47 -21.22 -14.51 4.47
C VAL A 47 -22.35 -15.12 5.31
N PHE A 48 -22.41 -14.70 6.57
CA PHE A 48 -23.38 -15.14 7.58
C PHE A 48 -24.44 -14.04 7.81
N GLU A 49 -25.26 -14.18 8.83
CA GLU A 49 -26.38 -13.27 9.06
C GLU A 49 -25.94 -11.84 9.37
N GLU A 50 -24.92 -11.70 10.22
CA GLU A 50 -24.43 -10.39 10.69
C GLU A 50 -23.01 -10.07 10.25
N TRP A 51 -22.22 -11.02 9.78
CA TRP A 51 -20.82 -10.84 9.45
C TRP A 51 -20.38 -11.72 8.27
N GLY A 52 -19.38 -11.21 7.54
CA GLY A 52 -18.82 -11.92 6.40
C GLY A 52 -17.43 -11.43 6.04
N TRP A 53 -16.65 -12.30 5.37
CA TRP A 53 -15.33 -11.98 4.87
C TRP A 53 -15.08 -12.57 3.49
N HIS A 54 -14.05 -12.10 2.79
CA HIS A 54 -13.70 -12.65 1.50
C HIS A 54 -13.29 -14.12 1.61
N TYR A 55 -13.73 -14.95 0.66
CA TYR A 55 -13.52 -16.40 0.71
C TYR A 55 -12.02 -16.76 0.71
N GLY A 56 -11.65 -17.64 1.64
CA GLY A 56 -10.27 -18.11 1.84
C GLY A 56 -9.38 -17.16 2.65
N GLY A 57 -9.91 -16.04 3.13
CA GLY A 57 -9.14 -15.02 3.87
C GLY A 57 -8.81 -15.35 5.33
N ARG A 58 -9.08 -16.56 5.83
CA ARG A 58 -8.92 -16.90 7.25
C ARG A 58 -7.48 -16.76 7.77
N LYS A 59 -6.50 -16.94 6.90
CA LYS A 59 -5.06 -16.77 7.19
C LYS A 59 -4.48 -15.44 6.73
N GLU A 60 -5.34 -14.48 6.42
CA GLU A 60 -4.98 -13.22 5.77
C GLU A 60 -5.58 -12.03 6.51
N LEU A 61 -5.16 -10.82 6.17
CA LEU A 61 -5.92 -9.60 6.45
C LEU A 61 -7.21 -9.67 5.66
N GLN A 62 -8.35 -9.88 6.33
CA GLN A 62 -9.62 -10.16 5.68
C GLN A 62 -10.27 -8.86 5.20
N PHE A 63 -10.72 -8.79 3.94
CA PHE A 63 -11.79 -7.87 3.60
C PHE A 63 -13.07 -8.37 4.29
N ASN A 64 -13.73 -7.48 5.02
CA ASN A 64 -14.78 -7.83 5.96
C ASN A 64 -15.98 -6.88 5.82
N ILE A 65 -17.18 -7.42 6.01
CA ILE A 65 -18.44 -6.70 6.12
C ILE A 65 -19.20 -7.22 7.34
N ASP A 66 -19.85 -6.33 8.07
CA ASP A 66 -20.50 -6.65 9.35
C ASP A 66 -21.71 -5.75 9.59
N ILE A 67 -22.79 -6.29 10.17
CA ILE A 67 -23.95 -5.53 10.64
C ILE A 67 -23.87 -5.41 12.16
N GLU A 68 -23.66 -4.19 12.64
CA GLU A 68 -23.66 -3.85 14.06
C GLU A 68 -24.81 -2.88 14.36
N GLY A 69 -25.88 -3.38 14.95
CA GLY A 69 -27.09 -2.59 15.21
C GLY A 69 -27.69 -2.02 13.92
N ASP A 70 -27.76 -0.71 13.81
CA ASP A 70 -28.26 -0.01 12.62
C ASP A 70 -27.17 0.31 11.58
N TYR A 71 -25.96 -0.16 11.79
CA TYR A 71 -24.83 0.16 10.92
C TYR A 71 -24.33 -1.06 10.17
N LEU A 72 -23.98 -0.83 8.89
CA LEU A 72 -23.13 -1.68 8.09
C LEU A 72 -21.70 -1.18 8.23
N ARG A 73 -20.77 -2.05 8.64
CA ARG A 73 -19.35 -1.83 8.65
C ARG A 73 -18.70 -2.53 7.46
N TYR A 74 -17.67 -1.93 6.90
CA TYR A 74 -16.95 -2.47 5.74
C TYR A 74 -15.49 -2.03 5.78
N GLY A 75 -14.59 -2.95 5.54
CA GLY A 75 -13.15 -2.67 5.64
C GLY A 75 -12.30 -3.92 5.64
N VAL A 76 -11.24 -3.90 6.46
CA VAL A 76 -10.34 -5.03 6.66
C VAL A 76 -10.27 -5.43 8.13
N ALA A 77 -10.00 -6.71 8.40
CA ALA A 77 -9.92 -7.22 9.76
C ALA A 77 -8.89 -8.34 9.92
N PHE A 78 -8.28 -8.42 11.10
CA PHE A 78 -7.66 -9.63 11.60
C PHE A 78 -8.61 -10.35 12.55
N SER A 79 -8.85 -11.64 12.29
CA SER A 79 -9.55 -12.55 13.20
C SER A 79 -8.54 -13.53 13.77
N LEU A 80 -8.13 -13.31 15.01
CA LEU A 80 -7.10 -14.10 15.70
C LEU A 80 -7.71 -15.27 16.47
N GLU A 81 -8.81 -15.80 16.00
CA GLU A 81 -9.48 -16.96 16.59
C GLU A 81 -9.04 -18.23 15.88
N CYS A 82 -8.57 -19.23 16.64
CA CYS A 82 -8.20 -20.52 16.11
C CYS A 82 -9.40 -21.25 15.50
N SER A 83 -9.16 -21.93 14.39
CA SER A 83 -10.18 -22.72 13.67
C SER A 83 -9.51 -23.86 12.90
N GLN A 84 -10.30 -24.74 12.30
CA GLN A 84 -9.78 -25.83 11.47
C GLN A 84 -8.88 -25.31 10.33
N SER A 85 -9.20 -24.16 9.70
CA SER A 85 -8.41 -23.54 8.65
C SER A 85 -7.28 -22.64 9.18
N LEU A 86 -7.32 -22.21 10.44
CA LEU A 86 -6.30 -21.45 11.15
C LEU A 86 -6.03 -22.12 12.51
N PRO A 87 -5.28 -23.24 12.55
CA PRO A 87 -5.04 -23.97 13.82
C PRO A 87 -4.20 -23.19 14.83
N ARG A 88 -3.42 -22.21 14.38
CA ARG A 88 -2.55 -21.36 15.20
C ARG A 88 -2.52 -19.96 14.60
N ILE A 89 -2.51 -18.93 15.45
CA ILE A 89 -2.48 -17.53 15.02
C ILE A 89 -1.08 -17.05 14.61
N ASP A 90 -0.04 -17.83 14.83
CA ASP A 90 1.35 -17.43 14.57
C ASP A 90 1.59 -16.98 13.12
N ILE A 91 0.82 -17.52 12.18
CA ILE A 91 0.88 -17.12 10.77
C ILE A 91 0.42 -15.67 10.54
N LEU A 92 -0.42 -15.12 11.44
CA LEU A 92 -0.92 -13.75 11.35
C LEU A 92 0.02 -12.74 12.03
N ARG A 93 0.87 -13.16 12.98
CA ARG A 93 1.79 -12.24 13.68
C ARG A 93 2.71 -11.44 12.76
N PRO A 94 3.42 -12.04 11.78
CA PRO A 94 4.22 -11.29 10.83
C PRO A 94 3.39 -10.30 9.99
N LYS A 95 2.14 -10.66 9.69
CA LYS A 95 1.21 -9.80 8.94
C LYS A 95 0.77 -8.60 9.77
N ILE A 96 0.55 -8.78 11.07
CA ILE A 96 0.27 -7.68 12.01
C ILE A 96 1.45 -6.71 12.07
N LEU A 97 2.69 -7.19 12.07
CA LEU A 97 3.88 -6.34 12.04
C LEU A 97 3.92 -5.49 10.76
N LEU A 98 3.65 -6.08 9.60
CA LEU A 98 3.58 -5.34 8.34
C LEU A 98 2.39 -4.37 8.28
N PHE A 99 1.25 -4.76 8.83
CA PHE A 99 0.10 -3.87 8.97
C PHE A 99 0.48 -2.63 9.82
N ASN A 100 1.17 -2.85 10.94
CA ASN A 100 1.64 -1.78 11.81
C ASN A 100 2.67 -0.87 11.12
N GLU A 101 3.62 -1.46 10.38
CA GLU A 101 4.59 -0.73 9.56
C GLU A 101 3.86 0.18 8.56
N TYR A 102 2.89 -0.37 7.82
CA TYR A 102 2.12 0.39 6.84
C TYR A 102 1.32 1.53 7.48
N LEU A 103 0.65 1.28 8.61
CA LEU A 103 -0.11 2.32 9.31
C LEU A 103 0.78 3.40 9.92
N SER A 104 1.98 3.05 10.37
CA SER A 104 2.95 4.04 10.87
C SER A 104 3.42 5.00 9.77
N GLU A 105 3.51 4.52 8.54
CA GLU A 105 3.96 5.32 7.40
C GLU A 105 2.81 6.04 6.68
N TYR A 106 1.68 5.34 6.50
CA TYR A 106 0.56 5.81 5.66
C TYR A 106 -0.76 5.97 6.43
N GLY A 107 -0.75 5.92 7.76
CA GLY A 107 -1.97 5.96 8.59
C GLY A 107 -2.82 7.20 8.38
N GLU A 108 -2.23 8.34 8.04
CA GLU A 108 -2.94 9.58 7.72
C GLU A 108 -3.93 9.41 6.55
N HIS A 109 -3.64 8.50 5.63
CA HIS A 109 -4.52 8.18 4.49
C HIS A 109 -5.84 7.52 4.90
N PHE A 110 -5.94 7.06 6.14
CA PHE A 110 -7.11 6.40 6.70
C PHE A 110 -7.76 7.20 7.83
N SER A 111 -7.42 8.48 7.99
CA SER A 111 -7.89 9.33 9.10
C SER A 111 -9.42 9.49 9.18
N ASP A 112 -10.14 9.27 8.08
CA ASP A 112 -11.60 9.23 8.01
C ASP A 112 -12.20 7.86 8.39
N LEU A 113 -11.38 6.80 8.45
CA LEU A 113 -11.79 5.48 8.89
C LEU A 113 -11.68 5.35 10.41
N ARG A 114 -12.16 4.24 10.94
CA ARG A 114 -12.06 3.91 12.36
C ARG A 114 -11.59 2.49 12.54
N MET A 115 -10.88 2.26 13.64
CA MET A 115 -10.56 0.94 14.16
C MET A 115 -11.43 0.63 15.36
N TRP A 116 -11.64 -0.63 15.60
CA TRP A 116 -12.15 -1.18 16.85
C TRP A 116 -11.63 -2.61 17.01
N HIS A 117 -11.68 -3.14 18.23
CA HIS A 117 -11.33 -4.52 18.49
C HIS A 117 -12.33 -5.16 19.47
N TYR A 118 -12.40 -6.48 19.40
CA TYR A 118 -13.11 -7.31 20.35
C TYR A 118 -12.11 -8.27 21.00
N LYS A 119 -12.10 -8.32 22.34
CA LYS A 119 -11.30 -9.27 23.11
C LYS A 119 -12.21 -10.00 24.10
N ILE A 120 -12.72 -9.34 25.12
CA ILE A 120 -13.77 -9.79 26.03
C ILE A 120 -15.04 -8.99 25.76
N HIS A 121 -14.84 -7.71 25.48
CA HIS A 121 -15.85 -6.75 25.08
C HIS A 121 -15.39 -6.00 23.84
N ARG A 122 -16.34 -5.48 23.07
CA ARG A 122 -16.04 -4.59 21.97
C ARG A 122 -15.54 -3.24 22.49
N SER A 123 -14.42 -2.77 21.97
CA SER A 123 -13.92 -1.43 22.25
C SER A 123 -14.79 -0.34 21.60
N GLU A 124 -14.67 0.89 22.05
CA GLU A 124 -15.14 2.03 21.26
C GLU A 124 -14.38 2.15 19.94
N ASP A 125 -14.94 2.95 19.00
CA ASP A 125 -14.26 3.29 17.75
C ASP A 125 -13.11 4.26 18.04
N TYR A 126 -11.90 3.98 17.51
CA TYR A 126 -10.71 4.83 17.66
C TYR A 126 -10.04 5.11 16.32
N MET A 127 -9.12 6.05 16.30
CA MET A 127 -8.36 6.41 15.10
C MET A 127 -7.46 5.26 14.64
N PRO A 128 -7.22 5.10 13.33
CA PRO A 128 -6.28 4.11 12.82
C PRO A 128 -4.92 4.27 13.47
N SER A 129 -4.42 3.17 14.05
CA SER A 129 -3.16 3.12 14.78
C SER A 129 -2.55 1.72 14.72
N PRO A 130 -1.23 1.58 14.90
CA PRO A 130 -0.60 0.27 15.03
C PRO A 130 -1.28 -0.59 16.10
N ILE A 131 -1.45 -1.88 15.81
CA ILE A 131 -2.02 -2.88 16.73
C ILE A 131 -0.99 -3.16 17.82
N PRO A 132 -1.30 -2.90 19.10
CA PRO A 132 -0.40 -3.19 20.19
C PRO A 132 -0.28 -4.70 20.45
N GLU A 133 0.84 -5.14 21.04
CA GLU A 133 1.15 -6.55 21.23
C GLU A 133 0.10 -7.29 22.07
N GLU A 134 -0.52 -6.61 23.05
CA GLU A 134 -1.58 -7.16 23.90
C GLU A 134 -2.89 -7.47 23.15
N LEU A 135 -3.04 -6.98 21.92
CA LEU A 135 -4.14 -7.33 21.03
C LEU A 135 -3.74 -8.37 19.98
N ALA A 136 -2.46 -8.67 19.80
CA ALA A 136 -1.98 -9.73 18.91
C ALA A 136 -2.06 -11.12 19.56
N GLN A 137 -3.21 -11.47 20.15
CA GLN A 137 -3.46 -12.68 20.95
C GLN A 137 -4.65 -13.46 20.39
N GLU A 138 -4.70 -14.75 20.73
CA GLU A 138 -5.84 -15.61 20.38
C GLU A 138 -7.15 -15.08 20.96
N GLY A 139 -8.23 -15.22 20.21
CA GLY A 139 -9.56 -14.75 20.56
C GLY A 139 -9.82 -13.26 20.32
N VAL A 140 -8.84 -12.52 19.76
CA VAL A 140 -9.00 -11.11 19.44
C VAL A 140 -9.44 -10.94 17.99
N PHE A 141 -10.37 -10.02 17.76
CA PHE A 141 -10.77 -9.52 16.45
C PHE A 141 -10.46 -8.03 16.36
N ILE A 142 -9.83 -7.58 15.27
CA ILE A 142 -9.41 -6.19 15.07
C ILE A 142 -9.87 -5.76 13.69
N PHE A 143 -10.58 -4.64 13.62
CA PHE A 143 -11.17 -4.10 12.42
C PHE A 143 -10.65 -2.69 12.10
N LEU A 144 -10.47 -2.40 10.84
CA LEU A 144 -10.22 -1.06 10.28
C LEU A 144 -11.13 -0.84 9.08
N GLY A 145 -11.95 0.21 9.11
CA GLY A 145 -12.83 0.52 7.98
C GLY A 145 -13.80 1.66 8.22
N GLY A 146 -14.78 1.73 7.33
CA GLY A 146 -15.89 2.68 7.38
C GLY A 146 -17.16 2.06 7.98
N LYS A 147 -18.13 2.93 8.23
CA LYS A 147 -19.51 2.54 8.59
C LYS A 147 -20.52 3.46 7.94
N GLN A 148 -21.70 2.93 7.67
CA GLN A 148 -22.86 3.71 7.21
C GLN A 148 -24.16 3.08 7.70
N ASN A 149 -25.27 3.81 7.62
CA ASN A 149 -26.57 3.27 8.00
C ASN A 149 -26.98 2.13 7.06
N LYS A 150 -27.35 0.97 7.62
CA LYS A 150 -27.75 -0.24 6.86
C LYS A 150 -29.02 -0.09 6.04
N HIS A 151 -29.82 0.97 6.30
CA HIS A 151 -31.05 1.27 5.56
C HIS A 151 -30.83 2.29 4.41
N SER A 152 -29.61 2.88 4.33
CA SER A 152 -29.25 3.85 3.29
C SER A 152 -27.80 3.59 2.83
N ILE A 153 -27.61 2.53 2.05
CA ILE A 153 -26.30 2.03 1.67
C ILE A 153 -25.79 2.71 0.40
N ASN A 154 -24.63 3.32 0.48
CA ASN A 154 -23.86 3.78 -0.66
C ASN A 154 -22.80 2.74 -1.03
N TYR A 155 -23.09 1.89 -2.02
CA TYR A 155 -22.19 0.82 -2.47
C TYR A 155 -20.91 1.33 -3.12
N SER A 156 -20.94 2.50 -3.79
CA SER A 156 -19.75 3.10 -4.37
C SER A 156 -18.76 3.47 -3.28
N LEU A 157 -19.24 4.10 -2.19
CA LEU A 157 -18.39 4.43 -1.04
C LEU A 157 -17.77 3.19 -0.38
N ILE A 158 -18.52 2.07 -0.31
CA ILE A 158 -17.97 0.80 0.19
C ILE A 158 -16.81 0.37 -0.69
N LEU A 159 -17.01 0.28 -2.00
CA LEU A 159 -16.03 -0.24 -2.95
C LEU A 159 -14.81 0.68 -3.06
N GLU A 160 -14.99 2.00 -3.06
CA GLU A 160 -13.91 2.99 -2.98
C GLU A 160 -13.08 2.83 -1.70
N THR A 161 -13.72 2.55 -0.57
CA THR A 161 -13.03 2.31 0.70
C THR A 161 -12.24 1.00 0.65
N LEU A 162 -12.82 -0.07 0.10
CA LEU A 162 -12.13 -1.36 -0.04
C LEU A 162 -10.96 -1.26 -1.04
N ASP A 163 -11.09 -0.52 -2.14
CA ASP A 163 -9.99 -0.23 -3.07
C ASP A 163 -8.86 0.55 -2.39
N ARG A 164 -9.20 1.55 -1.57
CA ARG A 164 -8.22 2.31 -0.79
C ARG A 164 -7.47 1.45 0.23
N LEU A 165 -8.09 0.39 0.76
CA LEU A 165 -7.49 -0.56 1.68
C LEU A 165 -6.72 -1.70 0.96
N LEU A 166 -6.86 -1.83 -0.35
CA LEU A 166 -6.19 -2.88 -1.11
C LEU A 166 -4.65 -2.78 -1.07
N PRO A 167 -4.00 -1.60 -1.15
CA PRO A 167 -2.55 -1.49 -0.96
C PRO A 167 -2.07 -1.96 0.41
N LEU A 168 -2.80 -1.65 1.49
CA LEU A 168 -2.51 -2.17 2.83
C LEU A 168 -2.59 -3.71 2.87
N TYR A 169 -3.66 -4.29 2.29
CA TYR A 169 -3.78 -5.73 2.15
C TYR A 169 -2.61 -6.34 1.39
N LEU A 170 -2.25 -5.78 0.24
CA LEU A 170 -1.14 -6.27 -0.59
C LEU A 170 0.21 -6.21 0.14
N PHE A 171 0.45 -5.14 0.89
CA PHE A 171 1.68 -4.99 1.68
C PHE A 171 1.75 -6.04 2.78
N THR A 172 0.64 -6.25 3.47
CA THR A 172 0.49 -7.21 4.57
C THR A 172 0.64 -8.67 4.10
N GLU A 173 0.05 -9.02 2.95
CA GLU A 173 0.02 -10.40 2.45
C GLU A 173 1.30 -10.82 1.70
N LYS A 174 2.13 -9.89 1.26
CA LYS A 174 3.47 -10.20 0.70
C LYS A 174 4.45 -10.83 1.71
N ALA A 175 4.08 -10.88 2.99
CA ALA A 175 4.91 -11.46 4.05
C ALA A 175 5.24 -12.95 3.83
N GLU A 176 4.33 -13.74 3.27
CA GLU A 176 4.58 -15.18 3.07
C GLU A 176 5.75 -15.44 2.10
N HIS A 177 5.90 -14.61 1.07
CA HIS A 177 7.07 -14.66 0.19
C HIS A 177 8.37 -14.22 0.87
N LYS A 178 8.32 -13.32 1.86
CA LYS A 178 9.51 -12.87 2.61
C LYS A 178 10.01 -13.93 3.61
N ILE A 179 9.12 -14.70 4.24
CA ILE A 179 9.50 -15.68 5.27
C ILE A 179 10.07 -16.96 4.66
N TYR A 180 9.55 -17.43 3.53
CA TYR A 180 10.07 -18.60 2.81
C TYR A 180 11.41 -18.34 2.11
N ASN A 181 11.72 -17.09 1.78
CA ASN A 181 12.97 -16.66 1.14
C ASN A 181 14.04 -16.17 2.13
N LYS A 182 13.86 -16.38 3.45
CA LYS A 182 14.88 -16.04 4.47
C LYS A 182 16.20 -16.81 4.34
N SER A 183 16.28 -17.76 3.40
CA SER A 183 17.54 -18.45 3.06
C SER A 183 18.25 -17.89 1.82
N ASN A 184 17.67 -16.94 1.05
CA ASN A 184 18.36 -16.38 -0.11
C ASN A 184 18.01 -14.91 -0.37
N LYS A 185 19.00 -14.06 -0.09
CA LYS A 185 19.23 -12.72 -0.62
C LYS A 185 18.20 -11.63 -0.25
N PHE A 186 18.38 -11.02 0.91
CA PHE A 186 18.21 -9.57 1.05
C PHE A 186 19.10 -8.92 -0.02
N GLY A 187 18.52 -8.25 -1.00
CA GLY A 187 19.29 -7.65 -2.08
C GLY A 187 18.45 -6.75 -2.95
N PHE A 188 19.06 -5.64 -3.31
CA PHE A 188 18.66 -4.77 -4.39
C PHE A 188 18.61 -5.59 -5.70
N ASN A 189 17.44 -5.62 -6.37
CA ASN A 189 17.25 -6.36 -7.61
C ASN A 189 16.83 -5.38 -8.70
N PHE A 190 17.79 -4.90 -9.44
CA PHE A 190 17.56 -4.02 -10.57
C PHE A 190 16.83 -4.78 -11.69
N LYS A 191 15.70 -4.21 -12.15
CA LYS A 191 14.94 -4.67 -13.32
C LYS A 191 14.70 -3.50 -14.24
N THR A 192 14.91 -3.70 -15.53
CA THR A 192 14.68 -2.70 -16.57
C THR A 192 13.20 -2.59 -16.93
N GLY A 193 12.78 -1.43 -17.45
CA GLY A 193 11.45 -1.20 -17.99
C GLY A 193 10.55 -0.33 -17.10
N CYS A 194 9.50 0.20 -17.71
CA CYS A 194 8.48 1.02 -17.05
C CYS A 194 7.20 0.22 -16.82
N SER A 195 6.70 0.21 -15.59
CA SER A 195 5.35 -0.29 -15.28
C SER A 195 4.32 0.82 -15.54
N ILE A 196 3.65 0.76 -16.68
CA ILE A 196 2.56 1.71 -17.01
C ILE A 196 1.38 1.43 -16.08
N LYS A 197 1.06 2.38 -15.20
CA LYS A 197 -0.16 2.35 -14.37
C LYS A 197 -1.25 3.15 -15.08
N ALA A 198 -2.42 2.52 -15.27
CA ALA A 198 -3.55 3.11 -15.99
C ALA A 198 -4.11 4.36 -15.26
N SER A 199 -4.54 5.33 -16.06
CA SER A 199 -5.17 6.59 -15.63
C SER A 199 -6.67 6.54 -15.91
N SER A 200 -7.52 6.45 -14.89
CA SER A 200 -8.84 7.12 -14.81
C SER A 200 -9.70 6.63 -13.64
N THR A 201 -10.24 7.53 -12.84
CA THR A 201 -11.55 7.45 -12.15
C THR A 201 -11.92 8.76 -11.44
N SER A 202 -13.19 9.04 -11.24
CA SER A 202 -13.80 10.31 -10.79
C SER A 202 -14.36 10.27 -9.36
N GLY A 203 -14.22 11.40 -8.61
CA GLY A 203 -14.87 11.63 -7.31
C GLY A 203 -14.16 12.68 -6.42
N SER A 204 -14.87 13.60 -5.76
CA SER A 204 -14.41 14.93 -5.33
C SER A 204 -13.34 15.07 -4.20
N VAL A 205 -13.10 14.11 -3.34
CA VAL A 205 -11.90 14.09 -2.43
C VAL A 205 -10.86 13.08 -2.94
N ALA A 206 -11.32 12.02 -3.57
CA ALA A 206 -10.56 11.11 -4.41
C ALA A 206 -9.90 11.85 -5.59
N GLU A 207 -10.54 12.87 -6.16
CA GLU A 207 -10.08 13.66 -7.30
C GLU A 207 -8.76 14.40 -7.03
N LYS A 208 -8.59 14.97 -5.85
CA LYS A 208 -7.35 15.65 -5.46
C LYS A 208 -6.20 14.65 -5.22
N LYS A 209 -6.48 13.50 -4.60
CA LYS A 209 -5.50 12.42 -4.38
C LYS A 209 -5.20 11.65 -5.67
N LEU A 210 -6.22 11.41 -6.49
CA LEU A 210 -6.07 10.82 -7.81
C LEU A 210 -5.23 11.72 -8.72
N ASN A 211 -5.48 13.03 -8.73
CA ASN A 211 -4.67 13.98 -9.48
C ASN A 211 -3.21 13.99 -9.02
N ILE A 212 -2.93 13.84 -7.72
CA ILE A 212 -1.56 13.71 -7.20
C ILE A 212 -0.92 12.40 -7.69
N LEU A 213 -1.62 11.28 -7.65
CA LEU A 213 -1.12 9.99 -8.11
C LEU A 213 -0.93 9.95 -9.64
N LEU A 214 -1.87 10.50 -10.39
CA LEU A 214 -1.76 10.62 -11.86
C LEU A 214 -0.57 11.49 -12.23
N ARG A 215 -0.43 12.64 -11.57
CA ARG A 215 0.67 13.56 -11.76
C ARG A 215 2.03 12.93 -11.41
N HIS A 216 2.09 12.14 -10.34
CA HIS A 216 3.29 11.36 -10.00
C HIS A 216 3.64 10.35 -11.10
N ASN A 217 2.65 9.59 -11.59
CA ASN A 217 2.85 8.61 -12.65
C ASN A 217 3.28 9.27 -13.98
N ASP A 218 2.71 10.43 -14.32
CA ASP A 218 3.09 11.21 -15.51
C ASP A 218 4.53 11.69 -15.41
N LEU A 219 4.94 12.22 -14.25
CA LEU A 219 6.32 12.62 -14.00
C LEU A 219 7.30 11.44 -14.06
N GLN A 220 6.91 10.30 -13.46
CA GLN A 220 7.71 9.08 -13.47
C GLN A 220 7.91 8.58 -14.91
N TYR A 221 6.84 8.54 -15.71
CA TYR A 221 6.92 8.12 -17.12
C TYR A 221 7.79 9.06 -17.94
N LYS A 222 7.62 10.38 -17.78
CA LYS A 222 8.43 11.39 -18.48
C LYS A 222 9.91 11.28 -18.11
N LEU A 223 10.20 11.18 -16.81
CA LEU A 223 11.56 10.99 -16.32
C LEU A 223 12.18 9.69 -16.85
N TYR A 224 11.40 8.60 -16.88
CA TYR A 224 11.82 7.33 -17.45
C TYR A 224 12.21 7.50 -18.92
N THR A 225 11.38 8.16 -19.73
CA THR A 225 11.65 8.39 -21.15
C THR A 225 12.94 9.21 -21.34
N GLU A 226 13.08 10.32 -20.65
CA GLU A 226 14.27 11.18 -20.73
C GLU A 226 15.58 10.44 -20.34
N LEU A 227 15.50 9.61 -19.27
CA LEU A 227 16.67 8.86 -18.80
C LEU A 227 16.95 7.65 -19.71
N SER A 228 15.93 7.02 -20.27
CA SER A 228 16.10 5.92 -21.24
C SER A 228 16.73 6.39 -22.55
N GLU A 229 16.38 7.58 -23.02
CA GLU A 229 17.05 8.22 -24.15
C GLU A 229 18.51 8.54 -23.85
N ALA A 230 18.83 8.97 -22.63
CA ALA A 230 20.17 9.37 -22.23
C ALA A 230 21.11 8.20 -21.89
N TYR A 231 20.58 7.13 -21.28
CA TYR A 231 21.38 6.02 -20.70
C TYR A 231 21.07 4.64 -21.32
N GLY A 232 20.05 4.55 -22.19
CA GLY A 232 19.55 3.30 -22.77
C GLY A 232 18.45 2.67 -21.92
N GLU A 233 17.44 2.09 -22.58
CA GLU A 233 16.28 1.44 -21.92
C GLU A 233 16.69 0.29 -20.98
N ASP A 234 17.76 -0.42 -21.33
CA ASP A 234 18.28 -1.53 -20.52
C ASP A 234 18.97 -1.07 -19.21
N ASN A 235 19.17 0.22 -19.04
CA ASN A 235 19.84 0.81 -17.89
C ASN A 235 18.87 1.60 -16.97
N VAL A 236 17.58 1.66 -17.30
CA VAL A 236 16.60 2.42 -16.53
C VAL A 236 15.46 1.50 -16.07
N GLY A 237 15.10 1.60 -14.81
CA GLY A 237 13.98 0.84 -14.24
C GLY A 237 13.15 1.67 -13.28
N THR A 238 11.84 1.43 -13.25
CA THR A 238 10.90 2.08 -12.33
C THR A 238 10.44 1.10 -11.24
N GLU A 239 10.01 1.63 -10.09
CA GLU A 239 9.47 0.84 -8.97
C GLU A 239 10.43 -0.27 -8.50
N ILE A 240 11.73 0.05 -8.43
CA ILE A 240 12.75 -0.92 -8.06
C ILE A 240 12.66 -1.25 -6.59
N LYS A 241 12.45 -2.53 -6.29
CA LYS A 241 12.25 -3.01 -4.92
C LYS A 241 13.57 -3.16 -4.17
N ILE A 242 13.61 -2.61 -2.96
CA ILE A 242 14.70 -2.76 -2.01
C ILE A 242 14.12 -3.01 -0.62
N ASN A 243 14.33 -4.20 -0.06
CA ASN A 243 13.92 -4.60 1.30
C ASN A 243 12.48 -4.25 1.70
N GLY A 244 11.55 -4.32 0.74
CA GLY A 244 10.13 -4.03 0.97
C GLY A 244 9.72 -2.61 0.61
N LEU A 245 10.67 -1.72 0.39
CA LEU A 245 10.48 -0.37 -0.13
C LEU A 245 10.50 -0.37 -1.66
N SER A 246 10.13 0.75 -2.26
CA SER A 246 10.16 0.94 -3.72
C SER A 246 10.83 2.25 -4.05
N ILE A 247 11.88 2.20 -4.84
CA ILE A 247 12.54 3.39 -5.39
C ILE A 247 11.79 3.75 -6.66
N ASP A 248 11.35 4.99 -6.81
CA ASP A 248 10.52 5.41 -7.94
C ASP A 248 11.20 5.16 -9.28
N LEU A 249 12.49 5.48 -9.39
CA LEU A 249 13.27 5.20 -10.59
C LEU A 249 14.75 4.98 -10.24
N VAL A 250 15.39 4.07 -10.97
CA VAL A 250 16.81 3.76 -10.84
C VAL A 250 17.46 3.77 -12.22
N VAL A 251 18.62 4.43 -12.31
CA VAL A 251 19.53 4.31 -13.44
C VAL A 251 20.71 3.45 -13.02
N LYS A 252 21.03 2.46 -13.81
CA LYS A 252 22.28 1.70 -13.74
C LYS A 252 23.28 2.31 -14.73
N ASN A 253 24.41 2.78 -14.24
CA ASN A 253 25.49 3.33 -15.05
C ASN A 253 26.77 2.55 -14.76
N ASP A 254 27.14 1.61 -15.63
CA ASP A 254 28.15 0.60 -15.39
C ASP A 254 27.88 -0.20 -14.10
N ASP A 255 28.76 -0.13 -13.12
CA ASP A 255 28.62 -0.79 -11.81
C ASP A 255 28.01 0.13 -10.73
N GLU A 256 27.58 1.33 -11.09
CA GLU A 256 27.03 2.33 -10.17
C GLU A 256 25.51 2.47 -10.36
N TYR A 257 24.82 2.89 -9.30
CA TYR A 257 23.36 3.13 -9.32
C TYR A 257 23.07 4.58 -8.92
N TRP A 258 22.09 5.18 -9.61
CA TRP A 258 21.53 6.48 -9.27
C TRP A 258 20.06 6.29 -8.91
N PHE A 259 19.65 6.73 -7.72
CA PHE A 259 18.30 6.61 -7.23
C PHE A 259 17.55 7.93 -7.38
N TYR A 260 16.32 7.84 -7.85
CA TYR A 260 15.45 8.98 -8.08
C TYR A 260 14.18 8.80 -7.25
N GLU A 261 13.80 9.86 -6.53
CA GLU A 261 12.57 9.94 -5.75
C GLU A 261 11.74 11.12 -6.24
N ILE A 262 10.50 10.89 -6.63
CA ILE A 262 9.63 11.86 -7.29
C ILE A 262 8.59 12.38 -6.29
N LYS A 263 8.42 13.69 -6.24
CA LYS A 263 7.38 14.35 -5.42
C LYS A 263 6.64 15.40 -6.22
N THR A 264 5.33 15.46 -6.04
CA THR A 264 4.42 16.37 -6.72
C THR A 264 4.04 17.60 -5.87
N SER A 265 4.88 17.92 -4.88
CA SER A 265 4.64 19.10 -4.03
C SER A 265 4.86 20.39 -4.80
N SER A 266 4.13 21.45 -4.41
CA SER A 266 4.12 22.75 -5.07
C SER A 266 5.42 23.57 -4.89
N THR A 267 6.35 23.12 -4.03
CA THR A 267 7.63 23.79 -3.81
C THR A 267 8.78 22.78 -3.75
N ALA A 268 9.96 23.17 -4.24
CA ALA A 268 11.17 22.34 -4.15
C ALA A 268 11.53 22.01 -2.69
N LYS A 269 11.35 22.95 -1.76
CA LYS A 269 11.56 22.76 -0.33
C LYS A 269 10.68 21.63 0.24
N ALA A 270 9.41 21.56 -0.17
CA ALA A 270 8.51 20.50 0.27
C ALA A 270 8.90 19.13 -0.34
N CYS A 271 9.28 19.11 -1.63
CA CYS A 271 9.79 17.89 -2.27
C CYS A 271 11.03 17.36 -1.54
N ILE A 272 12.00 18.20 -1.25
CA ILE A 272 13.24 17.84 -0.54
C ILE A 272 12.91 17.30 0.85
N ARG A 273 12.06 17.99 1.63
CA ARG A 273 11.69 17.57 2.98
C ARG A 273 11.01 16.20 3.01
N GLN A 274 10.14 15.92 2.04
CA GLN A 274 9.39 14.66 1.96
C GLN A 274 10.25 13.49 1.49
N SER A 275 11.24 13.75 0.64
CA SER A 275 12.07 12.70 0.02
C SER A 275 13.34 12.39 0.79
N LEU A 276 13.88 13.34 1.55
CA LEU A 276 15.24 13.24 2.09
C LEU A 276 15.45 11.98 2.96
N GLY A 277 14.54 11.71 3.89
CA GLY A 277 14.60 10.51 4.72
C GLY A 277 14.50 9.22 3.90
N GLN A 278 13.55 9.18 3.00
CA GLN A 278 13.24 8.04 2.13
C GLN A 278 14.43 7.66 1.22
N ILE A 279 14.98 8.63 0.50
CA ILE A 279 16.08 8.38 -0.43
C ILE A 279 17.40 8.04 0.29
N MET A 280 17.59 8.58 1.50
CA MET A 280 18.70 8.21 2.38
C MET A 280 18.56 6.77 2.88
N GLU A 281 17.35 6.35 3.27
CA GLU A 281 17.06 4.99 3.69
C GLU A 281 17.36 3.98 2.59
N TYR A 282 16.97 4.28 1.34
CA TYR A 282 17.24 3.39 0.20
C TYR A 282 18.73 3.11 0.02
N SER A 283 19.60 4.08 0.26
CA SER A 283 21.03 3.98 -0.01
C SER A 283 21.87 3.61 1.20
N TYR A 284 21.53 4.08 2.39
CA TYR A 284 22.42 4.02 3.56
C TYR A 284 21.95 3.09 4.67
N TRP A 285 20.77 2.49 4.55
CA TRP A 285 20.37 1.48 5.52
C TRP A 285 21.33 0.27 5.46
N PRO A 286 21.73 -0.31 6.62
CA PRO A 286 22.68 -1.44 6.63
C PRO A 286 22.27 -2.58 5.70
N GLY A 287 23.16 -2.98 4.80
CA GLY A 287 22.91 -4.03 3.81
C GLY A 287 22.20 -3.59 2.53
N HIS A 288 21.92 -2.30 2.37
CA HIS A 288 21.38 -1.75 1.12
C HIS A 288 22.46 -1.51 0.06
N GLN A 289 22.03 -1.39 -1.19
CA GLN A 289 22.88 -0.99 -2.30
C GLN A 289 23.14 0.53 -2.20
N GLN A 290 24.41 0.93 -2.03
CA GLN A 290 24.75 2.34 -2.04
C GLN A 290 24.61 2.94 -3.44
N ALA A 291 23.91 4.06 -3.52
CA ALA A 291 23.80 4.83 -4.75
C ALA A 291 24.94 5.83 -4.87
N LYS A 292 25.43 6.04 -6.09
CA LYS A 292 26.39 7.08 -6.43
C LYS A 292 25.77 8.46 -6.50
N LYS A 293 24.47 8.53 -6.84
CA LYS A 293 23.66 9.75 -6.84
C LYS A 293 22.29 9.46 -6.22
N LEU A 294 21.82 10.43 -5.47
CA LEU A 294 20.49 10.50 -4.88
C LEU A 294 19.80 11.73 -5.45
N VAL A 295 18.79 11.55 -6.28
CA VAL A 295 18.16 12.64 -7.01
C VAL A 295 16.71 12.79 -6.59
N ILE A 296 16.38 13.91 -5.98
CA ILE A 296 15.00 14.29 -5.69
C ILE A 296 14.44 15.01 -6.91
N VAL A 297 13.28 14.56 -7.39
CA VAL A 297 12.67 15.12 -8.60
C VAL A 297 11.34 15.79 -8.25
N GLY A 298 11.15 16.99 -8.76
CA GLY A 298 9.88 17.73 -8.60
C GLY A 298 9.64 18.69 -9.77
N GLU A 299 8.44 19.26 -9.82
CA GLU A 299 8.06 20.23 -10.87
C GLU A 299 8.47 21.67 -10.52
N ALA A 300 8.53 21.99 -9.22
CA ALA A 300 8.92 23.33 -8.77
C ALA A 300 10.42 23.53 -8.91
N MET A 301 10.84 24.68 -9.43
CA MET A 301 12.26 25.05 -9.49
C MET A 301 12.82 25.26 -8.08
N ALA A 302 14.03 24.74 -7.85
CA ALA A 302 14.77 25.02 -6.62
C ALA A 302 15.25 26.48 -6.60
N THR A 303 15.08 27.14 -5.47
CA THR A 303 15.62 28.46 -5.21
C THR A 303 17.09 28.37 -4.78
N GLU A 304 17.71 29.54 -4.56
CA GLU A 304 19.06 29.59 -4.01
C GLU A 304 19.17 29.00 -2.59
N GLU A 305 18.10 29.08 -1.80
CA GLU A 305 18.03 28.50 -0.43
C GLU A 305 18.14 26.98 -0.47
N GLU A 306 17.33 26.31 -1.28
CA GLU A 306 17.35 24.86 -1.42
C GLU A 306 18.67 24.37 -2.04
N THR A 307 19.20 25.10 -3.00
CA THR A 307 20.50 24.79 -3.61
C THR A 307 21.62 24.85 -2.58
N LYS A 308 21.68 25.91 -1.77
CA LYS A 308 22.66 26.05 -0.67
C LYS A 308 22.51 24.95 0.38
N TYR A 309 21.26 24.56 0.68
CA TYR A 309 21.01 23.46 1.62
C TYR A 309 21.55 22.12 1.10
N LEU A 310 21.28 21.77 -0.15
CA LEU A 310 21.80 20.54 -0.75
C LEU A 310 23.34 20.58 -0.89
N ASP A 311 23.90 21.73 -1.21
CA ASP A 311 25.37 21.94 -1.22
C ASP A 311 25.98 21.72 0.17
N PHE A 312 25.31 22.19 1.21
CA PHE A 312 25.75 21.95 2.58
C PHE A 312 25.76 20.45 2.93
N LEU A 313 24.70 19.71 2.55
CA LEU A 313 24.62 18.25 2.78
C LEU A 313 25.76 17.52 2.05
N ARG A 314 26.02 17.88 0.79
CA ARG A 314 27.13 17.30 0.01
C ARG A 314 28.49 17.58 0.64
N LYS A 315 28.75 18.82 1.02
CA LYS A 315 30.06 19.23 1.55
C LYS A 315 30.29 18.75 2.99
N LYS A 316 29.28 18.84 3.85
CA LYS A 316 29.40 18.53 5.28
C LYS A 316 29.32 17.04 5.58
N PHE A 317 28.42 16.35 4.90
CA PHE A 317 28.09 14.94 5.20
C PHE A 317 28.45 13.97 4.06
N HIS A 318 29.01 14.48 2.95
CA HIS A 318 29.38 13.71 1.77
C HIS A 318 28.20 12.91 1.16
N ILE A 319 26.96 13.40 1.33
CA ILE A 319 25.77 12.79 0.77
C ILE A 319 25.64 13.23 -0.68
N PRO A 320 25.64 12.32 -1.68
CA PRO A 320 25.60 12.65 -3.10
C PRO A 320 24.18 13.03 -3.57
N ILE A 321 23.56 14.03 -2.91
CA ILE A 321 22.16 14.40 -3.13
C ILE A 321 22.05 15.59 -4.09
N GLU A 322 21.10 15.49 -5.02
CA GLU A 322 20.78 16.50 -6.02
C GLU A 322 19.27 16.74 -6.09
N TYR A 323 18.87 17.89 -6.61
CA TYR A 323 17.49 18.18 -6.96
C TYR A 323 17.38 18.43 -8.46
N ARG A 324 16.43 17.81 -9.11
CA ARG A 324 16.13 17.96 -10.52
C ARG A 324 14.71 18.45 -10.72
N THR A 325 14.57 19.53 -11.48
CA THR A 325 13.26 20.00 -11.94
C THR A 325 12.88 19.26 -13.23
N ILE A 326 11.65 18.78 -13.31
CA ILE A 326 11.05 18.22 -14.51
C ILE A 326 9.80 19.03 -14.85
N ASN A 327 9.73 19.58 -16.05
CA ASN A 327 8.57 20.35 -16.49
C ASN A 327 7.55 19.42 -17.12
N THR A 328 6.28 19.52 -16.73
CA THR A 328 5.14 18.78 -17.33
C THR A 328 4.78 19.36 -18.71
#